data_f35dfa6d902675b89511ba2149b9bcde
#
_entry.id   f35dfa6d902675b89511ba2149b9bcde
#
_cell.length_a   1.000
_cell.length_b   1.000
_cell.length_c   1.000
_cell.angle_alpha   90.00
_cell.angle_beta   90.00
_cell.angle_gamma   90.00
#
_symmetry.space_group_name_H-M   'P 1'
#
loop_
_entity.id
_entity.type
_entity.pdbx_description
1 polymer ?
#
loop_
_entity_poly.entity_id
_entity_poly.type
_entity_poly.pdbx_seq_one_letter_code
_entity_poly.pdbx_strand_id
1 'polypeptide(L)'
;MSPVEYKKENDLHIIKITGKSRLTPIVRDGEELFSATVQRAQSKAKLTVCINGCWYGLTDSGKADAFVGHDPDPSADTLNEGFALLGTGALHGHSAPNMFYIAQKLDYTWFMGQGDLTKNRGYYTGIGGLCPLVFKGLKYGDGNLYSKELPNAKLTGEPLPAHKPFLTQRNNNRYAALSRLDNRTGRGGIGFTPTADIVVIAQEHGVGSVSFDTFRDTFIKHGCTNACAVDGSDSVFLWYDGGFKFMSAENKDETQTFGIGIRAET
;
A
#
# COMPACT_ATOMS: atom_id res chain seq x y z
N MET A 1 -21.25 19.46 -2.74
CA MET A 1 -20.34 18.94 -1.68
C MET A 1 -19.00 18.66 -2.31
N SER A 2 -17.90 18.93 -1.61
CA SER A 2 -16.56 18.56 -2.11
C SER A 2 -16.51 17.05 -2.33
N PRO A 3 -15.94 16.56 -3.43
CA PRO A 3 -15.76 15.13 -3.64
C PRO A 3 -14.74 14.52 -2.67
N VAL A 4 -14.06 15.35 -1.88
CA VAL A 4 -13.03 14.95 -0.92
C VAL A 4 -13.38 15.40 0.47
N GLU A 5 -13.39 14.48 1.40
CA GLU A 5 -13.64 14.68 2.82
C GLU A 5 -12.45 14.21 3.63
N TYR A 6 -11.94 15.04 4.54
CA TYR A 6 -10.88 14.71 5.48
C TYR A 6 -11.39 14.75 6.90
N LYS A 7 -10.97 13.76 7.69
CA LYS A 7 -11.34 13.63 9.09
C LYS A 7 -10.16 13.02 9.88
N LYS A 8 -9.95 13.50 11.09
CA LYS A 8 -9.08 12.83 12.06
C LYS A 8 -9.92 12.22 13.16
N GLU A 9 -9.78 10.92 13.41
CA GLU A 9 -10.57 10.17 14.39
C GLU A 9 -9.64 9.15 15.07
N ASN A 10 -9.48 9.24 16.40
CA ASN A 10 -8.63 8.33 17.18
C ASN A 10 -7.21 8.13 16.57
N ASP A 11 -6.52 9.23 16.28
CA ASP A 11 -5.20 9.26 15.62
C ASP A 11 -5.15 8.74 14.18
N LEU A 12 -6.27 8.29 13.63
CA LEU A 12 -6.38 7.96 12.22
C LEU A 12 -6.71 9.22 11.40
N HIS A 13 -5.92 9.46 10.39
CA HIS A 13 -6.24 10.38 9.30
C HIS A 13 -7.04 9.62 8.25
N ILE A 14 -8.25 10.06 7.99
CA ILE A 14 -9.19 9.40 7.09
C ILE A 14 -9.53 10.37 5.97
N ILE A 15 -9.22 9.99 4.75
CA ILE A 15 -9.57 10.73 3.54
C ILE A 15 -10.55 9.89 2.73
N LYS A 16 -11.74 10.43 2.48
CA LYS A 16 -12.73 9.82 1.61
C LYS A 16 -12.85 10.64 0.33
N ILE A 17 -12.76 9.97 -0.81
CA ILE A 17 -12.95 10.55 -2.14
C ILE A 17 -14.19 9.89 -2.74
N THR A 18 -15.22 10.69 -2.94
CA THR A 18 -16.51 10.26 -3.50
C THR A 18 -16.52 10.50 -5.02
N GLY A 19 -16.98 9.52 -5.78
CA GLY A 19 -17.06 9.60 -7.22
C GLY A 19 -15.79 9.16 -7.95
N LYS A 20 -15.56 9.68 -9.15
CA LYS A 20 -14.44 9.25 -9.96
C LYS A 20 -13.11 9.67 -9.35
N SER A 21 -12.18 8.73 -9.33
CA SER A 21 -10.81 8.97 -8.87
C SER A 21 -9.82 8.13 -9.67
N ARG A 22 -8.60 8.62 -9.83
CA ARG A 22 -7.54 7.96 -10.58
C ARG A 22 -6.43 7.47 -9.65
N LEU A 23 -6.12 6.17 -9.74
CA LEU A 23 -4.93 5.60 -9.13
C LEU A 23 -3.70 6.01 -9.92
N THR A 24 -2.72 6.56 -9.24
CA THR A 24 -1.43 6.95 -9.79
C THR A 24 -0.33 6.35 -8.92
N PRO A 25 0.23 5.21 -9.30
CA PRO A 25 1.40 4.68 -8.62
C PRO A 25 2.54 5.70 -8.72
N ILE A 26 3.22 5.89 -7.61
CA ILE A 26 4.40 6.74 -7.50
C ILE A 26 5.60 5.81 -7.48
N VAL A 27 6.52 6.02 -8.40
CA VAL A 27 7.75 5.24 -8.50
C VAL A 27 8.92 6.20 -8.29
N ARG A 28 9.80 5.85 -7.35
CA ARG A 28 11.01 6.62 -7.08
C ARG A 28 11.90 6.65 -8.30
N ASP A 29 12.50 7.79 -8.58
CA ASP A 29 13.42 8.00 -9.68
C ASP A 29 14.84 8.16 -9.16
N GLY A 30 15.68 7.16 -9.40
CA GLY A 30 17.08 7.18 -8.98
C GLY A 30 17.26 7.29 -7.46
N GLU A 31 18.21 8.11 -7.04
CA GLU A 31 18.60 8.27 -5.63
C GLU A 31 17.88 9.45 -4.94
N GLU A 32 16.87 10.06 -5.57
CA GLU A 32 16.15 11.15 -4.92
C GLU A 32 15.41 10.67 -3.67
N LEU A 33 15.20 11.58 -2.71
CA LEU A 33 14.33 11.30 -1.57
C LEU A 33 12.91 10.97 -2.04
N PHE A 34 12.24 10.04 -1.39
CA PHE A 34 10.89 9.65 -1.80
C PHE A 34 9.90 10.80 -1.65
N SER A 35 10.09 11.65 -0.64
CA SER A 35 9.32 12.89 -0.46
C SER A 35 9.44 13.84 -1.66
N ALA A 36 10.61 13.94 -2.28
CA ALA A 36 10.81 14.71 -3.51
C ALA A 36 10.07 14.06 -4.69
N THR A 37 10.13 12.72 -4.79
CA THR A 37 9.34 11.96 -5.77
C THR A 37 7.84 12.25 -5.62
N VAL A 38 7.31 12.25 -4.40
CA VAL A 38 5.89 12.56 -4.11
C VAL A 38 5.54 13.99 -4.54
N GLN A 39 6.37 14.96 -4.20
CA GLN A 39 6.15 16.36 -4.60
C GLN A 39 6.17 16.54 -6.12
N ARG A 40 7.09 15.88 -6.81
CA ARG A 40 7.17 15.88 -8.27
C ARG A 40 5.94 15.21 -8.91
N ALA A 41 5.51 14.07 -8.38
CA ALA A 41 4.30 13.36 -8.83
C ALA A 41 3.05 14.23 -8.62
N GLN A 42 2.95 14.88 -7.46
CA GLN A 42 1.86 15.81 -7.16
C GLN A 42 1.80 16.96 -8.15
N SER A 43 2.92 17.61 -8.44
CA SER A 43 3.00 18.73 -9.39
C SER A 43 2.53 18.34 -10.79
N LYS A 44 2.87 17.11 -11.23
CA LYS A 44 2.50 16.60 -12.56
C LYS A 44 1.05 16.09 -12.62
N ALA A 45 0.63 15.32 -11.64
CA ALA A 45 -0.64 14.60 -11.66
C ALA A 45 -1.75 15.25 -10.83
N LYS A 46 -1.46 16.34 -10.12
CA LYS A 46 -2.40 17.03 -9.22
C LYS A 46 -3.07 16.06 -8.25
N LEU A 47 -2.25 15.28 -7.55
CA LEU A 47 -2.73 14.28 -6.63
C LEU A 47 -3.51 14.91 -5.47
N THR A 48 -4.55 14.24 -5.03
CA THR A 48 -5.37 14.63 -3.88
C THR A 48 -4.76 14.10 -2.59
N VAL A 49 -4.30 12.85 -2.61
CA VAL A 49 -3.69 12.18 -1.47
C VAL A 49 -2.58 11.25 -1.94
N CYS A 50 -1.52 11.12 -1.12
CA CYS A 50 -0.47 10.13 -1.32
C CYS A 50 -0.14 9.44 0.01
N ILE A 51 0.12 8.15 -0.08
CA ILE A 51 0.70 7.32 0.97
C ILE A 51 1.82 6.47 0.40
N ASN A 52 2.63 5.87 1.25
CA ASN A 52 3.62 4.89 0.84
C ASN A 52 2.97 3.66 0.18
N GLY A 53 3.78 2.76 -0.35
CA GLY A 53 3.34 1.60 -1.13
C GLY A 53 3.66 0.27 -0.47
N CYS A 54 4.15 -0.66 -1.29
CA CYS A 54 4.45 -2.02 -0.87
C CYS A 54 5.63 -2.09 0.09
N TRP A 55 5.75 -3.24 0.76
CA TRP A 55 6.93 -3.58 1.54
C TRP A 55 8.17 -3.67 0.64
N TYR A 56 9.30 -3.39 1.22
CA TYR A 56 10.61 -3.53 0.59
C TYR A 56 11.64 -4.06 1.59
N GLY A 57 12.68 -4.68 1.08
CA GLY A 57 13.83 -5.10 1.86
C GLY A 57 14.99 -4.13 1.75
N LEU A 58 16.01 -4.35 2.56
CA LEU A 58 17.29 -3.68 2.48
C LEU A 58 18.34 -4.67 2.01
N THR A 59 19.29 -4.20 1.21
CA THR A 59 20.48 -4.97 0.86
C THR A 59 21.36 -5.19 2.10
N ASP A 60 22.32 -6.12 2.03
CA ASP A 60 23.28 -6.38 3.11
C ASP A 60 24.08 -5.13 3.50
N SER A 61 24.16 -4.13 2.63
CA SER A 61 24.80 -2.84 2.92
C SER A 61 23.93 -1.90 3.76
N GLY A 62 22.69 -2.31 4.11
CA GLY A 62 21.72 -1.47 4.83
C GLY A 62 21.10 -0.35 3.98
N LYS A 63 21.48 -0.27 2.71
CA LYS A 63 20.81 0.59 1.74
C LYS A 63 19.62 -0.16 1.19
N ALA A 64 18.48 0.52 1.08
CA ALA A 64 17.45 0.00 0.21
C ALA A 64 18.06 -0.19 -1.16
N ASP A 65 17.67 -1.24 -1.80
CA ASP A 65 17.90 -1.34 -3.21
C ASP A 65 16.98 -0.32 -3.90
N ALA A 66 17.44 0.92 -3.86
CA ALA A 66 16.69 2.08 -4.28
C ALA A 66 16.32 2.03 -5.77
N PHE A 67 16.93 1.12 -6.48
CA PHE A 67 16.84 1.03 -7.93
C PHE A 67 15.77 0.07 -8.41
N VAL A 68 15.15 -0.58 -7.54
CA VAL A 68 14.17 -1.60 -7.84
C VAL A 68 12.94 -1.06 -8.59
N GLY A 69 12.63 0.19 -8.48
CA GLY A 69 11.61 0.81 -9.31
C GLY A 69 12.05 1.16 -10.72
N HIS A 70 13.38 1.15 -11.00
CA HIS A 70 13.91 1.75 -12.22
C HIS A 70 14.48 0.78 -13.22
N ASP A 71 15.13 -0.23 -12.76
CA ASP A 71 15.72 -1.21 -13.65
C ASP A 71 15.24 -2.60 -13.23
N PRO A 72 14.49 -3.26 -14.10
CA PRO A 72 14.15 -4.65 -13.90
C PRO A 72 15.37 -5.53 -14.18
N ASP A 73 16.58 -5.14 -13.76
CA ASP A 73 17.68 -6.07 -13.80
C ASP A 73 17.39 -7.21 -12.81
N PRO A 74 16.97 -8.37 -13.33
CA PRO A 74 16.64 -9.50 -12.47
C PRO A 74 17.87 -10.07 -11.76
N SER A 75 19.06 -9.55 -12.03
CA SER A 75 20.31 -9.93 -11.39
C SER A 75 20.63 -9.10 -10.13
N ALA A 76 20.02 -7.95 -9.98
CA ALA A 76 20.08 -7.24 -8.71
C ALA A 76 19.28 -8.04 -7.69
N ASP A 77 19.85 -8.32 -6.53
CA ASP A 77 19.17 -8.94 -5.37
C ASP A 77 18.13 -7.99 -4.80
N THR A 78 17.20 -7.63 -5.63
CA THR A 78 16.18 -6.63 -5.36
C THR A 78 15.11 -7.22 -4.49
N LEU A 79 14.99 -6.65 -3.33
CA LEU A 79 14.09 -7.09 -2.27
C LEU A 79 12.74 -6.41 -2.35
N ASN A 80 12.32 -5.98 -3.55
CA ASN A 80 10.97 -5.47 -3.76
C ASN A 80 9.95 -6.57 -3.59
N GLU A 81 9.08 -6.37 -2.64
CA GLU A 81 8.00 -7.29 -2.36
C GLU A 81 6.72 -6.90 -3.11
N GLY A 82 6.84 -6.03 -4.13
CA GLY A 82 5.71 -5.57 -4.90
C GLY A 82 6.05 -5.05 -6.29
N PHE A 83 5.05 -4.52 -6.94
CA PHE A 83 5.16 -3.94 -8.29
C PHE A 83 4.25 -2.73 -8.46
N ALA A 84 4.56 -1.90 -9.44
CA ALA A 84 3.73 -0.80 -9.90
C ALA A 84 3.53 -0.87 -11.41
N LEU A 85 2.28 -0.88 -11.85
CA LEU A 85 1.88 -0.76 -13.25
C LEU A 85 1.44 0.69 -13.50
N LEU A 86 2.18 1.40 -14.34
CA LEU A 86 1.87 2.79 -14.69
C LEU A 86 0.84 2.84 -15.82
N GLY A 87 0.08 3.92 -15.89
CA GLY A 87 -0.87 4.18 -16.98
C GLY A 87 -0.23 4.28 -18.37
N THR A 88 1.09 4.35 -18.45
CA THR A 88 1.87 4.24 -19.69
C THR A 88 2.07 2.79 -20.16
N GLY A 89 1.69 1.81 -19.33
CA GLY A 89 1.97 0.39 -19.55
C GLY A 89 3.32 -0.08 -19.01
N ALA A 90 4.14 0.83 -18.46
CA ALA A 90 5.40 0.46 -17.82
C ALA A 90 5.13 -0.29 -16.50
N LEU A 91 5.84 -1.39 -16.30
CA LEU A 91 5.82 -2.18 -15.10
C LEU A 91 7.16 -2.02 -14.38
N HIS A 92 7.10 -1.67 -13.09
CA HIS A 92 8.25 -1.58 -12.21
C HIS A 92 8.12 -2.57 -11.06
N GLY A 93 9.23 -3.15 -10.63
CA GLY A 93 9.29 -4.12 -9.56
C GLY A 93 8.99 -5.55 -10.00
N HIS A 94 8.81 -6.42 -9.03
CA HIS A 94 8.67 -7.86 -9.26
C HIS A 94 7.26 -8.34 -8.94
N SER A 95 6.89 -9.45 -9.57
CA SER A 95 5.66 -10.16 -9.23
C SER A 95 5.69 -10.62 -7.77
N ALA A 96 4.60 -10.36 -7.09
CA ALA A 96 4.34 -10.85 -5.74
C ALA A 96 3.17 -11.85 -5.76
N PRO A 97 3.40 -13.11 -6.18
CA PRO A 97 2.35 -14.04 -6.60
C PRO A 97 1.34 -14.35 -5.49
N ASN A 98 1.72 -14.18 -4.26
CA ASN A 98 0.86 -14.49 -3.11
C ASN A 98 0.37 -13.26 -2.35
N MET A 99 0.82 -12.07 -2.77
CA MET A 99 0.38 -10.80 -2.19
C MET A 99 -0.84 -10.26 -2.94
N PHE A 100 -1.44 -9.27 -2.36
CA PHE A 100 -2.58 -8.60 -2.97
C PHE A 100 -2.14 -7.37 -3.77
N TYR A 101 -2.97 -7.00 -4.71
CA TYR A 101 -2.83 -5.79 -5.49
C TYR A 101 -4.14 -5.01 -5.55
N ILE A 102 -4.01 -3.72 -5.78
CA ILE A 102 -5.09 -2.84 -6.18
C ILE A 102 -4.81 -2.38 -7.61
N ALA A 103 -5.82 -2.40 -8.45
CA ALA A 103 -5.71 -1.99 -9.84
C ALA A 103 -6.93 -1.19 -10.29
N GLN A 104 -6.77 -0.46 -11.37
CA GLN A 104 -7.85 0.32 -11.95
C GLN A 104 -7.87 0.17 -13.47
N LYS A 105 -9.06 0.06 -14.04
CA LYS A 105 -9.27 0.15 -15.48
C LYS A 105 -9.33 1.60 -15.97
N LEU A 106 -9.28 1.76 -17.28
CA LEU A 106 -9.36 3.08 -17.90
C LEU A 106 -10.71 3.78 -17.61
N ASP A 107 -11.78 3.02 -17.45
CA ASP A 107 -13.13 3.48 -17.12
C ASP A 107 -13.34 3.82 -15.63
N TYR A 108 -12.27 3.89 -14.84
CA TYR A 108 -12.24 4.15 -13.39
C TYR A 108 -12.73 2.99 -12.51
N THR A 109 -13.01 1.82 -13.06
CA THR A 109 -13.39 0.66 -12.24
C THR A 109 -12.20 0.17 -11.42
N TRP A 110 -12.41 0.03 -10.12
CA TRP A 110 -11.40 -0.45 -9.16
C TRP A 110 -11.50 -1.95 -8.95
N PHE A 111 -10.33 -2.56 -8.78
CA PHE A 111 -10.20 -3.99 -8.51
C PHE A 111 -9.19 -4.23 -7.41
N MET A 112 -9.45 -5.29 -6.66
CA MET A 112 -8.48 -5.90 -5.77
C MET A 112 -8.39 -7.37 -6.13
N GLY A 113 -7.19 -7.88 -6.18
CA GLY A 113 -6.93 -9.28 -6.49
C GLY A 113 -5.68 -9.77 -5.78
N GLN A 114 -5.43 -11.07 -5.91
CA GLN A 114 -4.26 -11.74 -5.39
C GLN A 114 -3.37 -12.20 -6.54
N GLY A 115 -2.07 -12.11 -6.37
CA GLY A 115 -1.10 -12.59 -7.32
C GLY A 115 -0.57 -11.51 -8.26
N ASP A 116 -0.19 -11.95 -9.45
CA ASP A 116 0.52 -11.15 -10.43
C ASP A 116 -0.43 -10.37 -11.33
N LEU A 117 -0.39 -9.05 -11.21
CA LEU A 117 -1.16 -8.14 -12.06
C LEU A 117 -0.77 -8.24 -13.54
N THR A 118 0.48 -8.58 -13.85
CA THR A 118 0.99 -8.65 -15.23
C THR A 118 0.27 -9.66 -16.08
N LYS A 119 -0.29 -10.69 -15.45
CA LYS A 119 -1.07 -11.74 -16.14
C LYS A 119 -2.48 -11.31 -16.52
N ASN A 120 -2.97 -10.26 -15.91
CA ASN A 120 -4.31 -9.72 -16.17
C ASN A 120 -4.23 -8.54 -17.16
N ARG A 121 -4.35 -8.85 -18.43
CA ARG A 121 -4.46 -7.82 -19.46
C ARG A 121 -5.81 -7.08 -19.31
N GLY A 122 -5.76 -5.76 -19.23
CA GLY A 122 -6.97 -4.92 -19.17
C GLY A 122 -7.01 -3.94 -18.01
N TYR A 123 -6.02 -3.97 -17.12
CA TYR A 123 -5.83 -2.89 -16.17
C TYR A 123 -5.01 -1.75 -16.79
N TYR A 124 -5.40 -0.53 -16.43
CA TYR A 124 -4.69 0.68 -16.84
C TYR A 124 -3.53 1.00 -15.89
N THR A 125 -3.75 0.79 -14.60
CA THR A 125 -2.78 1.11 -13.56
C THR A 125 -2.99 0.19 -12.36
N GLY A 126 -1.97 -0.02 -11.55
CA GLY A 126 -2.06 -0.86 -10.37
C GLY A 126 -0.81 -0.84 -9.51
N ILE A 127 -0.95 -1.31 -8.29
CA ILE A 127 0.15 -1.52 -7.35
C ILE A 127 -0.08 -2.81 -6.58
N GLY A 128 0.96 -3.58 -6.39
CA GLY A 128 0.94 -4.88 -5.71
C GLY A 128 1.94 -4.97 -4.57
N GLY A 129 2.03 -6.13 -3.95
CA GLY A 129 2.83 -6.32 -2.73
C GLY A 129 2.13 -5.79 -1.49
N LEU A 130 0.80 -5.84 -1.45
CA LEU A 130 -0.03 -5.28 -0.39
C LEU A 130 -0.59 -6.39 0.51
N CYS A 131 -0.85 -6.04 1.78
CA CYS A 131 -1.49 -6.93 2.74
C CYS A 131 -3.01 -6.75 2.74
N PRO A 132 -3.81 -7.81 2.56
CA PRO A 132 -5.26 -7.67 2.58
C PRO A 132 -5.78 -7.36 3.98
N LEU A 133 -6.71 -6.42 4.07
CA LEU A 133 -7.50 -6.09 5.26
C LEU A 133 -8.94 -6.56 5.12
N VAL A 134 -9.53 -6.26 3.97
CA VAL A 134 -10.89 -6.64 3.60
C VAL A 134 -10.86 -7.08 2.14
N PHE A 135 -11.45 -8.21 1.82
CA PHE A 135 -11.54 -8.68 0.44
C PHE A 135 -12.93 -9.24 0.16
N LYS A 136 -13.62 -8.65 -0.82
CA LYS A 136 -15.01 -9.00 -1.18
C LYS A 136 -15.96 -9.00 0.02
N GLY A 137 -15.78 -8.02 0.92
CA GLY A 137 -16.59 -7.85 2.13
C GLY A 137 -16.18 -8.74 3.31
N LEU A 138 -15.20 -9.60 3.16
CA LEU A 138 -14.74 -10.51 4.20
C LEU A 138 -13.47 -9.98 4.88
N LYS A 139 -13.45 -10.05 6.21
CA LYS A 139 -12.33 -9.57 7.03
C LYS A 139 -11.14 -10.51 6.97
N TYR A 140 -9.94 -9.93 6.85
CA TYR A 140 -8.71 -10.62 7.17
C TYR A 140 -8.31 -10.39 8.62
N GLY A 141 -7.60 -11.34 9.21
CA GLY A 141 -7.09 -11.25 10.58
C GLY A 141 -8.04 -11.75 11.65
N ASP A 142 -9.28 -12.12 11.34
CA ASP A 142 -10.18 -12.72 12.32
C ASP A 142 -9.70 -14.11 12.71
N GLY A 143 -9.74 -14.40 14.02
CA GLY A 143 -9.29 -15.68 14.58
C GLY A 143 -7.77 -15.86 14.55
N ASN A 144 -7.02 -14.79 14.40
CA ASN A 144 -5.61 -14.86 14.18
C ASN A 144 -4.77 -14.83 15.43
N LEU A 145 -4.13 -15.93 15.63
CA LEU A 145 -2.98 -16.03 16.51
C LEU A 145 -1.73 -15.79 15.68
N TYR A 146 -1.09 -14.68 15.93
CA TYR A 146 0.06 -14.13 15.27
C TYR A 146 1.26 -15.05 15.10
N SER A 147 2.27 -14.53 14.50
CA SER A 147 3.63 -14.94 14.22
C SER A 147 4.16 -16.20 14.92
N LYS A 148 3.62 -16.59 16.07
CA LYS A 148 3.98 -17.85 16.76
C LYS A 148 3.46 -19.08 16.03
N GLU A 149 2.36 -18.96 15.29
CA GLU A 149 1.73 -20.09 14.56
C GLU A 149 2.20 -20.19 13.12
N LEU A 150 2.63 -19.06 12.53
CA LEU A 150 3.12 -19.03 11.16
C LEU A 150 4.48 -18.33 11.04
N PRO A 151 5.45 -18.61 11.93
CA PRO A 151 6.64 -17.79 12.07
C PRO A 151 7.56 -17.80 10.83
N ASN A 152 7.38 -18.67 9.89
CA ASN A 152 8.20 -18.79 8.68
C ASN A 152 7.51 -19.64 7.61
N ALA A 153 6.20 -19.47 7.45
CA ALA A 153 5.50 -20.22 6.43
C ALA A 153 6.12 -19.95 5.05
N LYS A 154 6.67 -20.98 4.44
CA LYS A 154 7.02 -20.95 3.03
C LYS A 154 5.73 -20.96 2.26
N LEU A 155 5.50 -19.91 1.49
CA LEU A 155 4.28 -19.79 0.71
C LEU A 155 4.60 -19.54 -0.76
N THR A 156 5.68 -20.12 -1.23
CA THR A 156 6.05 -20.04 -2.65
C THR A 156 4.97 -20.70 -3.49
N GLY A 157 4.25 -19.89 -4.25
CA GLY A 157 3.21 -20.35 -5.16
C GLY A 157 1.85 -20.68 -4.53
N GLU A 158 1.73 -20.65 -3.21
CA GLU A 158 0.46 -20.89 -2.53
C GLU A 158 -0.30 -19.59 -2.26
N PRO A 159 -1.62 -19.55 -2.42
CA PRO A 159 -2.41 -18.39 -2.07
C PRO A 159 -2.40 -18.17 -0.55
N LEU A 160 -2.48 -16.88 -0.13
CA LEU A 160 -2.68 -16.55 1.27
C LEU A 160 -3.94 -17.23 1.80
N PRO A 161 -3.89 -17.81 3.02
CA PRO A 161 -5.07 -18.36 3.64
C PRO A 161 -6.17 -17.28 3.73
N ALA A 162 -7.34 -17.59 3.22
CA ALA A 162 -8.47 -16.67 3.29
C ALA A 162 -8.84 -16.37 4.74
N HIS A 163 -9.12 -15.09 5.04
CA HIS A 163 -9.61 -14.60 6.34
C HIS A 163 -8.73 -14.98 7.53
N LYS A 164 -7.47 -15.26 7.25
CA LYS A 164 -6.47 -15.59 8.28
C LYS A 164 -5.45 -14.46 8.36
N PRO A 165 -4.30 -14.65 8.98
CA PRO A 165 -3.49 -13.57 9.53
C PRO A 165 -3.32 -12.38 8.59
N PHE A 166 -3.10 -11.22 9.23
CA PHE A 166 -2.49 -10.11 8.53
C PHE A 166 -1.06 -10.51 8.18
N LEU A 167 -0.86 -10.88 6.94
CA LEU A 167 0.44 -11.38 6.45
C LEU A 167 1.01 -10.44 5.41
N THR A 168 2.31 -10.30 5.44
CA THR A 168 3.08 -9.75 4.33
C THR A 168 4.11 -10.77 3.87
N GLN A 169 4.42 -10.79 2.59
CA GLN A 169 5.53 -11.55 2.07
C GLN A 169 6.83 -10.81 2.38
N ARG A 170 7.83 -11.54 2.82
CA ARG A 170 9.17 -11.02 3.03
C ARG A 170 10.19 -11.84 2.25
N ASN A 171 11.44 -11.41 2.29
CA ASN A 171 12.56 -12.06 1.65
C ASN A 171 12.52 -13.58 1.75
N ASN A 172 12.99 -14.27 0.73
CA ASN A 172 13.01 -15.71 0.62
C ASN A 172 11.63 -16.36 0.54
N ASN A 173 10.65 -15.68 -0.03
CA ASN A 173 9.29 -16.20 -0.20
C ASN A 173 8.63 -16.67 1.12
N ARG A 174 8.91 -15.97 2.20
CA ARG A 174 8.29 -16.23 3.50
C ARG A 174 7.27 -15.16 3.83
N TYR A 175 6.18 -15.56 4.46
CA TYR A 175 5.24 -14.63 5.07
C TYR A 175 5.65 -14.31 6.50
N ALA A 176 5.46 -13.07 6.88
CA ALA A 176 5.54 -12.63 8.27
C ALA A 176 4.17 -12.10 8.70
N ALA A 177 3.74 -12.47 9.90
CA ALA A 177 2.55 -11.89 10.49
C ALA A 177 2.84 -10.44 10.90
N LEU A 178 1.89 -9.55 10.61
CA LEU A 178 1.97 -8.17 11.05
C LEU A 178 1.58 -8.06 12.53
N SER A 179 2.26 -7.18 13.28
CA SER A 179 1.97 -7.01 14.70
C SER A 179 0.62 -6.35 14.94
N ARG A 180 -0.26 -7.01 15.70
CA ARG A 180 -1.54 -6.45 16.14
C ARG A 180 -1.42 -5.64 17.41
N LEU A 181 -0.43 -5.98 18.23
CA LEU A 181 -0.35 -5.55 19.62
C LEU A 181 0.32 -4.19 19.77
N ASP A 182 1.12 -3.80 18.79
CA ASP A 182 1.75 -2.49 18.81
C ASP A 182 0.84 -1.42 18.20
N ASN A 183 0.10 -0.75 19.06
CA ASN A 183 -0.83 0.29 18.66
C ASN A 183 -0.13 1.58 18.21
N ARG A 184 1.15 1.76 18.50
CA ARG A 184 1.95 2.92 18.09
C ARG A 184 2.63 2.75 16.75
N THR A 185 2.58 1.56 16.18
CA THR A 185 3.14 1.30 14.85
C THR A 185 2.40 2.12 13.79
N GLY A 186 3.14 2.81 12.94
CA GLY A 186 2.58 3.53 11.79
C GLY A 186 1.80 2.57 10.89
N ARG A 187 0.67 3.03 10.35
CA ARG A 187 -0.23 2.25 9.51
C ARG A 187 -0.70 3.07 8.33
N GLY A 188 -0.67 2.50 7.17
CA GLY A 188 -1.23 3.08 5.96
C GLY A 188 -2.07 2.08 5.21
N GLY A 189 -3.08 2.53 4.51
CA GLY A 189 -3.91 1.65 3.70
C GLY A 189 -4.88 2.40 2.81
N ILE A 190 -5.39 1.66 1.85
CA ILE A 190 -6.36 2.13 0.87
C ILE A 190 -7.46 1.09 0.71
N GLY A 191 -8.69 1.55 0.61
CA GLY A 191 -9.85 0.71 0.33
C GLY A 191 -10.82 1.41 -0.62
N PHE A 192 -11.78 0.63 -1.11
CA PHE A 192 -12.86 1.16 -1.95
C PHE A 192 -14.19 0.48 -1.65
N THR A 193 -15.25 1.26 -1.82
CA THR A 193 -16.64 0.83 -1.66
C THR A 193 -17.16 0.17 -2.95
N PRO A 194 -18.33 -0.49 -2.91
CA PRO A 194 -18.99 -0.99 -4.12
C PRO A 194 -19.32 0.10 -5.14
N THR A 195 -19.48 1.35 -4.70
CA THR A 195 -19.72 2.52 -5.55
C THR A 195 -18.45 3.20 -6.03
N ALA A 196 -17.27 2.56 -5.81
CA ALA A 196 -15.96 3.06 -6.17
C ALA A 196 -15.51 4.34 -5.44
N ASP A 197 -16.14 4.69 -4.32
CA ASP A 197 -15.57 5.70 -3.43
C ASP A 197 -14.27 5.15 -2.82
N ILE A 198 -13.26 5.99 -2.75
CA ILE A 198 -11.96 5.63 -2.19
C ILE A 198 -11.85 6.10 -0.76
N VAL A 199 -11.31 5.26 0.08
CA VAL A 199 -10.96 5.58 1.47
C VAL A 199 -9.48 5.33 1.67
N VAL A 200 -8.74 6.37 2.05
CA VAL A 200 -7.33 6.27 2.48
C VAL A 200 -7.28 6.53 3.96
N ILE A 201 -6.62 5.65 4.70
CA ILE A 201 -6.46 5.77 6.15
C ILE A 201 -4.97 5.66 6.48
N ALA A 202 -4.50 6.57 7.32
CA ALA A 202 -3.12 6.53 7.80
C ALA A 202 -3.00 6.93 9.27
N GLN A 203 -2.06 6.29 9.98
CA GLN A 203 -1.68 6.57 11.37
C GLN A 203 -0.18 6.84 11.41
N GLU A 204 0.20 7.95 12.03
CA GLU A 204 1.61 8.30 12.23
C GLU A 204 2.32 7.31 13.15
N HIS A 205 3.57 6.98 12.83
CA HIS A 205 4.40 6.10 13.66
C HIS A 205 4.80 6.76 14.97
N GLY A 206 4.74 6.01 16.05
CA GLY A 206 5.12 6.49 17.39
C GLY A 206 4.06 7.32 18.11
N VAL A 207 3.06 7.84 17.40
CA VAL A 207 2.03 8.72 17.95
C VAL A 207 0.70 8.01 18.15
N GLY A 208 0.37 7.08 17.25
CA GLY A 208 -0.94 6.45 17.20
C GLY A 208 -1.27 5.53 18.38
N SER A 209 -2.55 5.26 18.54
CA SER A 209 -3.11 4.42 19.60
C SER A 209 -4.03 3.31 19.08
N VAL A 210 -4.10 3.11 17.76
CA VAL A 210 -5.09 2.25 17.13
C VAL A 210 -4.51 0.86 16.83
N SER A 211 -5.21 -0.19 17.26
CA SER A 211 -4.85 -1.57 16.92
C SER A 211 -4.99 -1.84 15.43
N PHE A 212 -4.33 -2.89 14.94
CA PHE A 212 -4.44 -3.26 13.53
C PHE A 212 -5.87 -3.70 13.17
N ASP A 213 -6.57 -4.32 14.12
CA ASP A 213 -7.97 -4.71 13.94
C ASP A 213 -8.89 -3.48 13.83
N THR A 214 -8.68 -2.49 14.68
CA THR A 214 -9.43 -1.22 14.62
C THR A 214 -9.13 -0.47 13.33
N PHE A 215 -7.88 -0.46 12.89
CA PHE A 215 -7.48 0.11 11.60
C PHE A 215 -8.23 -0.56 10.43
N ARG A 216 -8.27 -1.89 10.38
CA ARG A 216 -9.06 -2.65 9.40
C ARG A 216 -10.54 -2.31 9.49
N ASP A 217 -11.11 -2.38 10.69
CA ASP A 217 -12.55 -2.21 10.90
C ASP A 217 -13.01 -0.79 10.59
N THR A 218 -12.10 0.19 10.62
CA THR A 218 -12.38 1.55 10.15
C THR A 218 -12.68 1.57 8.64
N PHE A 219 -11.99 0.81 7.82
CA PHE A 219 -12.36 0.68 6.40
C PHE A 219 -13.78 0.14 6.22
N ILE A 220 -14.16 -0.87 7.01
CA ILE A 220 -15.51 -1.45 6.97
C ILE A 220 -16.55 -0.43 7.40
N LYS A 221 -16.28 0.33 8.47
CA LYS A 221 -17.14 1.42 8.95
C LYS A 221 -17.39 2.46 7.86
N HIS A 222 -16.40 2.69 6.98
CA HIS A 222 -16.53 3.60 5.84
C HIS A 222 -17.07 2.94 4.57
N GLY A 223 -17.62 1.71 4.67
CA GLY A 223 -18.30 1.02 3.58
C GLY A 223 -17.38 0.30 2.60
N CYS A 224 -16.08 0.18 2.88
CA CYS A 224 -15.17 -0.53 2.00
C CYS A 224 -15.46 -2.04 2.01
N THR A 225 -15.62 -2.61 0.82
CA THR A 225 -15.68 -4.06 0.60
C THR A 225 -14.33 -4.65 0.20
N ASN A 226 -13.38 -3.79 -0.13
CA ASN A 226 -12.00 -4.15 -0.44
C ASN A 226 -11.08 -3.13 0.20
N ALA A 227 -10.05 -3.59 0.90
CA ALA A 227 -9.03 -2.73 1.49
C ALA A 227 -7.71 -3.49 1.68
N CYS A 228 -6.60 -2.80 1.44
CA CYS A 228 -5.26 -3.29 1.69
C CYS A 228 -4.49 -2.35 2.62
N ALA A 229 -3.63 -2.92 3.45
CA ALA A 229 -2.56 -2.19 4.10
C ALA A 229 -1.34 -2.11 3.19
N VAL A 230 -0.62 -1.00 3.31
CA VAL A 230 0.69 -0.75 2.72
C VAL A 230 1.79 -1.02 3.76
N ASP A 231 3.05 -0.81 3.40
CA ASP A 231 4.14 -0.87 4.36
C ASP A 231 3.87 0.07 5.54
N GLY A 232 4.16 -0.40 6.73
CA GLY A 232 3.83 0.28 7.98
C GLY A 232 5.06 0.74 8.74
N SER A 233 4.90 0.86 10.08
CA SER A 233 5.96 1.30 10.99
C SER A 233 6.44 2.71 10.65
N ASP A 234 7.73 2.93 10.68
CA ASP A 234 8.41 4.19 10.41
C ASP A 234 8.49 4.56 8.91
N SER A 235 8.02 3.66 8.03
CA SER A 235 7.90 3.92 6.59
C SER A 235 6.66 4.74 6.23
N VAL A 236 5.69 4.83 7.12
CA VAL A 236 4.40 5.47 6.83
C VAL A 236 4.55 6.98 6.69
N PHE A 237 3.93 7.53 5.66
CA PHE A 237 3.70 8.96 5.50
C PHE A 237 2.28 9.24 4.98
N LEU A 238 1.84 10.45 5.13
CA LEU A 238 0.61 10.96 4.52
C LEU A 238 0.85 12.35 3.93
N TRP A 239 0.66 12.48 2.63
CA TRP A 239 0.54 13.76 1.95
C TRP A 239 -0.92 14.00 1.58
N TYR A 240 -1.46 15.14 1.95
CA TYR A 240 -2.83 15.55 1.66
C TYR A 240 -2.96 17.07 1.66
N ASP A 241 -3.78 17.60 0.73
CA ASP A 241 -4.09 19.02 0.65
C ASP A 241 -2.84 19.92 0.65
N GLY A 242 -1.97 19.68 -0.31
CA GLY A 242 -0.79 20.50 -0.58
C GLY A 242 0.42 20.25 0.32
N GLY A 243 0.38 19.30 1.26
CA GLY A 243 1.51 19.05 2.13
C GLY A 243 1.51 17.71 2.85
N PHE A 244 2.65 17.39 3.47
CA PHE A 244 2.74 16.24 4.35
C PHE A 244 2.01 16.54 5.66
N LYS A 245 1.12 15.65 6.05
CA LYS A 245 0.48 15.66 7.39
C LYS A 245 1.42 15.05 8.42
N PHE A 246 2.19 14.06 8.00
CA PHE A 246 3.36 13.51 8.67
C PHE A 246 4.26 12.82 7.64
N MET A 247 5.52 12.70 7.98
CA MET A 247 6.57 12.09 7.14
C MET A 247 6.97 10.73 7.70
N SER A 248 7.52 9.87 6.84
CA SER A 248 8.29 8.71 7.26
C SER A 248 9.57 9.15 8.00
N ALA A 249 10.19 8.22 8.72
CA ALA A 249 11.52 8.45 9.27
C ALA A 249 12.51 8.78 8.16
N GLU A 250 13.53 9.60 8.47
CA GLU A 250 14.49 10.11 7.49
C GLU A 250 15.14 9.00 6.66
N ASN A 251 15.63 7.96 7.33
CA ASN A 251 16.22 6.80 6.66
C ASN A 251 15.21 6.02 5.77
N LYS A 252 13.91 6.19 6.00
CA LYS A 252 12.86 5.58 5.17
C LYS A 252 12.53 6.43 3.96
N ASP A 253 12.64 7.73 4.06
CA ASP A 253 12.53 8.64 2.92
C ASP A 253 13.64 8.37 1.88
N GLU A 254 14.81 7.96 2.33
CA GLU A 254 15.92 7.54 1.46
C GLU A 254 15.72 6.16 0.82
N THR A 255 14.82 5.34 1.34
CA THR A 255 14.77 3.92 0.98
C THR A 255 13.44 3.47 0.36
N GLN A 256 12.36 4.20 0.52
CA GLN A 256 11.07 3.87 -0.09
C GLN A 256 11.15 3.92 -1.62
N THR A 257 10.51 2.95 -2.27
CA THR A 257 10.56 2.81 -3.73
C THR A 257 9.23 3.11 -4.40
N PHE A 258 8.11 2.73 -3.77
CA PHE A 258 6.77 2.90 -4.32
C PHE A 258 5.83 3.63 -3.36
N GLY A 259 4.90 4.35 -3.95
CA GLY A 259 3.78 4.98 -3.25
C GLY A 259 2.48 4.90 -4.02
N ILE A 260 1.41 5.22 -3.33
CA ILE A 260 0.06 5.29 -3.87
C ILE A 260 -0.39 6.74 -3.88
N GLY A 261 -0.57 7.29 -5.08
CA GLY A 261 -1.21 8.57 -5.29
C GLY A 261 -2.64 8.38 -5.79
N ILE A 262 -3.56 9.18 -5.29
CA ILE A 262 -4.95 9.23 -5.77
C ILE A 262 -5.27 10.66 -6.18
N ARG A 263 -5.87 10.80 -7.36
CA ARG A 263 -6.42 12.04 -7.84
C ARG A 263 -7.95 11.94 -7.90
N ALA A 264 -8.63 12.86 -7.22
CA ALA A 264 -10.06 13.04 -7.43
C ALA A 264 -10.28 13.65 -8.82
N GLU A 265 -11.23 13.10 -9.57
CA GLU A 265 -11.63 13.66 -10.87
C GLU A 265 -12.82 14.61 -10.66
N THR A 266 -12.75 15.78 -11.27
CA THR A 266 -13.81 16.79 -11.22
C THR A 266 -14.83 16.60 -12.34
#